data_a4e2f7225f93b32c25348adbeb3cf268
#
_entry.id   a4e2f7225f93b32c25348adbeb3cf268
#
_cell.length_a   1.000
_cell.length_b   1.000
_cell.length_c   1.000
_cell.angle_alpha   90.00
_cell.angle_beta   90.00
_cell.angle_gamma   90.00
#
_symmetry.space_group_name_H-M   'P 1'
#
loop_
_entity.id
_entity.type
_entity.pdbx_description
1 polymer ?
#
loop_
_entity_poly.entity_id
_entity_poly.type
_entity_poly.pdbx_seq_one_letter_code
_entity_poly.pdbx_strand_id
1 'polypeptide(L)'
;MNIFMSRIELHESDEEIRRRRRQRIEEMRRAREREAMIRRFVIPGAALLLLLIVIVVVICVKAFGSKKPEEVIPESTTVPEIAPTVMESSSTEEASEEIEEGYVLQRMDTTEALNFSRFEGNISSTYGVFIDADNGIILAGNDYNERIVPASMTKIMTVLTAAKALGITGENWAENPVLQDTFTITREITDYSFVHECSNVGFEVGEAVPVIELFYGTIMPSGADAALGLACYVAGSQEAFMELVNQDLAELGLSQSSHFTNCIGLYEKDHYSTSLDIAIMMKAVMDNPFLRDVLSAHVREIPASELHPNGIILSNLFLRRIEDRDTHGEVIGAKTGFVNQSRNCCVSLAEDKNGKEYICVTIGAEGKWKCIDDHMYLYQKYLPE
;
A
#
# COMPACT_ATOMS: atom_id res chain seq x y z
N MET A 1 -31.12 -37.85 34.34
CA MET A 1 -31.93 -37.32 33.20
C MET A 1 -32.04 -35.81 33.44
N ASN A 2 -30.95 -35.02 33.20
CA ASN A 2 -30.89 -33.56 33.23
C ASN A 2 -29.46 -33.03 33.03
N ILE A 3 -28.78 -33.42 31.93
CA ILE A 3 -27.47 -32.80 31.51
C ILE A 3 -27.45 -32.65 29.95
N PHE A 4 -28.60 -32.64 29.29
CA PHE A 4 -28.62 -32.57 27.79
C PHE A 4 -29.38 -31.37 27.24
N MET A 5 -29.61 -30.31 28.02
CA MET A 5 -30.35 -29.12 27.54
C MET A 5 -29.62 -27.79 27.74
N SER A 6 -28.32 -27.71 27.44
CA SER A 6 -27.64 -26.38 27.45
C SER A 6 -26.55 -26.25 26.38
N ARG A 7 -26.79 -26.77 25.18
CA ARG A 7 -25.91 -26.55 24.01
C ARG A 7 -26.72 -26.52 22.70
N ILE A 8 -27.75 -25.71 22.68
CA ILE A 8 -28.30 -25.16 21.44
C ILE A 8 -28.00 -23.67 21.49
N GLU A 9 -26.74 -23.30 21.46
CA GLU A 9 -26.30 -22.00 21.01
C GLU A 9 -26.25 -22.07 19.47
N LEU A 10 -27.25 -21.44 18.91
CA LEU A 10 -27.43 -20.98 17.56
C LEU A 10 -26.12 -20.91 16.76
N HIS A 11 -25.81 -21.96 16.01
CA HIS A 11 -25.01 -21.82 14.81
C HIS A 11 -25.89 -21.02 13.83
N GLU A 12 -25.66 -19.70 13.73
CA GLU A 12 -26.20 -18.91 12.63
C GLU A 12 -25.76 -19.60 11.33
N SER A 13 -26.70 -19.89 10.45
CA SER A 13 -26.36 -20.51 9.17
C SER A 13 -25.49 -19.53 8.36
N ASP A 14 -24.54 -20.05 7.58
CA ASP A 14 -23.69 -19.26 6.68
C ASP A 14 -24.51 -18.29 5.81
N GLU A 15 -25.73 -18.63 5.47
CA GLU A 15 -26.68 -17.78 4.74
C GLU A 15 -27.16 -16.59 5.57
N GLU A 16 -27.37 -16.77 6.85
CA GLU A 16 -27.84 -15.71 7.76
C GLU A 16 -26.72 -14.70 8.03
N ILE A 17 -25.48 -15.18 8.21
CA ILE A 17 -24.28 -14.36 8.32
C ILE A 17 -24.07 -13.55 7.03
N ARG A 18 -24.17 -14.19 5.85
CA ARG A 18 -24.06 -13.53 4.54
C ARG A 18 -25.19 -12.52 4.33
N ARG A 19 -26.40 -12.79 4.80
CA ARG A 19 -27.54 -11.88 4.71
C ARG A 19 -27.37 -10.64 5.61
N ARG A 20 -26.93 -10.81 6.86
CA ARG A 20 -26.61 -9.70 7.76
C ARG A 20 -25.46 -8.87 7.24
N ARG A 21 -24.44 -9.49 6.66
CA ARG A 21 -23.31 -8.83 6.02
C ARG A 21 -23.80 -7.96 4.85
N ARG A 22 -24.65 -8.48 3.95
CA ARG A 22 -25.25 -7.70 2.85
C ARG A 22 -26.10 -6.53 3.34
N GLN A 23 -26.91 -6.71 4.37
CA GLN A 23 -27.73 -5.63 4.94
C GLN A 23 -26.86 -4.50 5.52
N ARG A 24 -25.81 -4.84 6.26
CA ARG A 24 -24.86 -3.86 6.80
C ARG A 24 -24.16 -3.08 5.70
N ILE A 25 -23.82 -3.73 4.60
CA ILE A 25 -23.24 -3.11 3.40
C ILE A 25 -24.17 -2.06 2.80
N GLU A 26 -25.42 -2.43 2.59
CA GLU A 26 -26.40 -1.49 2.06
C GLU A 26 -26.61 -0.27 2.97
N GLU A 27 -26.62 -0.48 4.28
CA GLU A 27 -26.70 0.60 5.27
C GLU A 27 -25.50 1.53 5.21
N MET A 28 -24.28 0.99 5.11
CA MET A 28 -23.06 1.78 4.97
C MET A 28 -22.99 2.50 3.61
N ARG A 29 -23.42 1.88 2.51
CA ARG A 29 -23.58 2.56 1.20
C ARG A 29 -24.52 3.75 1.30
N ARG A 30 -25.70 3.55 1.90
CA ARG A 30 -26.70 4.63 2.10
C ARG A 30 -26.16 5.75 2.99
N ALA A 31 -25.37 5.39 4.02
CA ALA A 31 -24.71 6.40 4.89
C ALA A 31 -23.70 7.23 4.08
N ARG A 32 -22.85 6.62 3.25
CA ARG A 32 -21.90 7.32 2.38
C ARG A 32 -22.58 8.20 1.32
N GLU A 33 -23.63 7.71 0.69
CA GLU A 33 -24.41 8.50 -0.26
C GLU A 33 -24.99 9.74 0.41
N ARG A 34 -25.46 9.62 1.67
CA ARG A 34 -25.91 10.75 2.50
C ARG A 34 -24.78 11.72 2.83
N GLU A 35 -23.62 11.23 3.25
CA GLU A 35 -22.44 12.06 3.51
C GLU A 35 -21.95 12.77 2.25
N ALA A 36 -21.88 12.07 1.12
CA ALA A 36 -21.51 12.64 -0.17
C ALA A 36 -22.51 13.74 -0.60
N MET A 37 -23.80 13.52 -0.37
CA MET A 37 -24.85 14.50 -0.63
C MET A 37 -24.72 15.72 0.29
N ILE A 38 -24.44 15.51 1.59
CA ILE A 38 -24.21 16.58 2.56
C ILE A 38 -22.99 17.42 2.15
N ARG A 39 -21.86 16.79 1.82
CA ARG A 39 -20.66 17.49 1.35
C ARG A 39 -20.90 18.26 0.06
N ARG A 40 -21.66 17.69 -0.88
CA ARG A 40 -21.86 18.25 -2.22
C ARG A 40 -22.87 19.40 -2.25
N PHE A 41 -23.90 19.37 -1.40
CA PHE A 41 -25.03 20.31 -1.45
C PHE A 41 -25.25 21.08 -0.15
N VAL A 42 -25.17 20.45 1.01
CA VAL A 42 -25.49 21.07 2.30
C VAL A 42 -24.37 21.99 2.75
N ILE A 43 -23.11 21.56 2.69
CA ILE A 43 -21.97 22.38 3.12
C ILE A 43 -21.81 23.63 2.24
N PRO A 44 -21.79 23.53 0.88
CA PRO A 44 -21.73 24.74 0.04
C PRO A 44 -22.96 25.63 0.20
N GLY A 45 -24.14 25.04 0.36
CA GLY A 45 -25.38 25.80 0.59
C GLY A 45 -25.36 26.58 1.89
N ALA A 46 -24.89 25.96 2.98
CA ALA A 46 -24.73 26.62 4.27
C ALA A 46 -23.66 27.73 4.25
N ALA A 47 -22.56 27.50 3.54
CA ALA A 47 -21.51 28.51 3.33
C ALA A 47 -22.03 29.72 2.52
N LEU A 48 -22.82 29.48 1.48
CA LEU A 48 -23.44 30.53 0.70
C LEU A 48 -24.45 31.34 1.53
N LEU A 49 -25.27 30.67 2.35
CA LEU A 49 -26.22 31.32 3.25
C LEU A 49 -25.51 32.20 4.28
N LEU A 50 -24.43 31.70 4.88
CA LEU A 50 -23.61 32.46 5.82
C LEU A 50 -23.00 33.71 5.15
N LEU A 51 -22.50 33.56 3.93
CA LEU A 51 -21.96 34.68 3.14
C LEU A 51 -23.04 35.75 2.89
N LEU A 52 -24.25 35.35 2.52
CA LEU A 52 -25.38 36.26 2.34
C LEU A 52 -25.75 36.98 3.63
N ILE A 53 -25.76 36.30 4.76
CA ILE A 53 -26.03 36.91 6.10
C ILE A 53 -24.94 37.95 6.41
N VAL A 54 -23.65 37.63 6.18
CA VAL A 54 -22.55 38.58 6.39
C VAL A 54 -22.71 39.81 5.51
N ILE A 55 -23.07 39.64 4.22
CA ILE A 55 -23.30 40.75 3.30
C ILE A 55 -24.45 41.65 3.80
N VAL A 56 -25.55 41.06 4.25
CA VAL A 56 -26.69 41.80 4.79
C VAL A 56 -26.27 42.58 6.03
N VAL A 57 -25.53 41.95 6.95
CA VAL A 57 -25.02 42.62 8.17
C VAL A 57 -24.09 43.78 7.83
N VAL A 58 -23.18 43.61 6.86
CA VAL A 58 -22.29 44.68 6.42
C VAL A 58 -23.05 45.85 5.78
N ILE A 59 -24.10 45.56 5.02
CA ILE A 59 -24.98 46.61 4.44
C ILE A 59 -25.71 47.34 5.53
N CYS A 60 -26.28 46.64 6.53
CA CYS A 60 -26.96 47.23 7.68
C CYS A 60 -26.01 48.10 8.53
N VAL A 61 -24.78 47.60 8.81
CA VAL A 61 -23.77 48.37 9.56
C VAL A 61 -23.34 49.62 8.80
N LYS A 62 -23.17 49.55 7.48
CA LYS A 62 -22.91 50.77 6.63
C LYS A 62 -24.06 51.73 6.56
N ALA A 63 -25.30 51.25 6.62
CA ALA A 63 -26.50 52.12 6.56
C ALA A 63 -26.80 52.81 7.91
N PHE A 64 -26.37 52.21 9.06
CA PHE A 64 -26.71 52.73 10.42
C PHE A 64 -25.48 53.17 11.22
N GLY A 65 -24.26 53.08 10.71
CA GLY A 65 -23.01 53.32 11.46
C GLY A 65 -22.26 54.57 11.01
N SER A 66 -22.67 55.74 11.47
CA SER A 66 -21.82 56.95 11.44
C SER A 66 -21.55 57.43 12.86
N LYS A 67 -20.55 56.84 13.53
CA LYS A 67 -19.78 57.47 14.62
C LYS A 67 -18.41 56.79 14.70
N LYS A 68 -17.34 57.61 14.49
CA LYS A 68 -15.97 57.21 14.71
C LYS A 68 -15.71 56.94 16.18
N PRO A 69 -15.00 55.87 16.58
CA PRO A 69 -14.31 55.80 17.84
C PRO A 69 -12.86 56.27 17.68
N GLU A 70 -12.38 56.95 18.67
CA GLU A 70 -11.05 57.48 18.92
C GLU A 70 -10.01 56.33 19.06
N GLU A 71 -8.85 56.53 18.51
CA GLU A 71 -7.70 55.63 18.52
C GLU A 71 -7.09 55.62 19.95
N VAL A 72 -7.07 54.47 20.61
CA VAL A 72 -6.26 54.23 21.81
C VAL A 72 -5.19 53.21 21.45
N ILE A 73 -3.95 53.66 21.48
CA ILE A 73 -2.76 52.86 21.30
C ILE A 73 -2.45 52.07 22.59
N PRO A 74 -2.35 50.76 22.59
CA PRO A 74 -1.81 50.05 23.76
C PRO A 74 -0.29 49.93 23.67
N GLU A 75 0.33 50.27 24.77
CA GLU A 75 1.78 50.15 25.03
C GLU A 75 2.31 48.71 24.91
N SER A 76 3.51 48.64 24.39
CA SER A 76 4.37 47.48 24.27
C SER A 76 4.72 46.88 25.62
N THR A 77 4.34 45.61 25.84
CA THR A 77 4.82 44.83 26.98
C THR A 77 5.92 43.88 26.49
N THR A 78 7.13 44.12 26.95
CA THR A 78 8.33 43.30 26.74
C THR A 78 8.19 41.95 27.42
N VAL A 79 8.48 40.84 26.64
CA VAL A 79 8.59 39.47 27.14
C VAL A 79 10.04 39.25 27.62
N PRO A 80 10.31 38.69 28.81
CA PRO A 80 11.66 38.39 29.28
C PRO A 80 12.20 37.14 28.61
N GLU A 81 13.41 37.26 28.16
CA GLU A 81 14.31 36.24 27.61
C GLU A 81 14.72 35.24 28.69
N ILE A 82 14.47 33.96 28.51
CA ILE A 82 14.94 32.89 29.40
C ILE A 82 16.16 32.25 28.74
N ALA A 83 17.33 32.41 29.37
CA ALA A 83 18.56 31.76 28.98
C ALA A 83 18.54 30.24 29.24
N PRO A 84 19.20 29.41 28.41
CA PRO A 84 19.28 27.98 28.65
C PRO A 84 20.32 27.64 29.70
N THR A 85 19.90 26.91 30.71
CA THR A 85 20.80 26.33 31.73
C THR A 85 21.43 25.07 31.17
N VAL A 86 22.75 25.07 31.06
CA VAL A 86 23.56 23.90 30.74
C VAL A 86 23.60 23.00 31.97
N MET A 87 23.17 21.76 31.86
CA MET A 87 23.44 20.70 32.83
C MET A 87 24.66 19.89 32.38
N GLU A 88 25.66 19.88 33.26
CA GLU A 88 26.85 19.03 33.11
C GLU A 88 26.49 17.54 33.16
N SER A 89 27.09 16.77 32.23
CA SER A 89 27.03 15.34 32.15
C SER A 89 27.89 14.67 33.20
N SER A 90 27.32 13.77 33.99
CA SER A 90 28.10 12.79 34.74
C SER A 90 28.35 11.55 33.86
N SER A 91 29.61 11.22 33.69
CA SER A 91 30.11 10.03 33.03
C SER A 91 29.61 8.75 33.71
N THR A 92 28.98 7.88 32.95
CA THR A 92 28.81 6.47 33.29
C THR A 92 29.41 5.61 32.19
N GLU A 93 30.11 4.56 32.60
CA GLU A 93 30.92 3.64 31.81
C GLU A 93 30.20 3.04 30.61
N GLU A 94 30.92 3.05 29.48
CA GLU A 94 30.54 2.38 28.24
C GLU A 94 30.54 0.86 28.44
N ALA A 95 29.33 0.27 28.44
CA ALA A 95 29.17 -1.09 27.98
C ALA A 95 29.06 -1.00 26.44
N SER A 96 30.03 -1.51 25.71
CA SER A 96 29.98 -1.65 24.27
C SER A 96 28.89 -2.70 23.94
N GLU A 97 27.65 -2.27 23.75
CA GLU A 97 26.69 -3.02 22.96
C GLU A 97 27.20 -2.98 21.51
N GLU A 98 27.55 -4.14 20.98
CA GLU A 98 27.67 -4.33 19.54
C GLU A 98 26.30 -3.92 18.95
N ILE A 99 26.28 -2.75 18.32
CA ILE A 99 25.14 -2.33 17.50
C ILE A 99 25.16 -3.31 16.32
N GLU A 100 24.27 -4.32 16.33
CA GLU A 100 23.94 -5.06 15.11
C GLU A 100 23.59 -4.00 14.06
N GLU A 101 24.41 -3.88 13.00
CA GLU A 101 24.09 -3.03 11.88
C GLU A 101 22.75 -3.48 11.33
N GLY A 102 21.69 -2.69 11.56
CA GLY A 102 20.34 -2.99 11.08
C GLY A 102 20.36 -3.16 9.56
N TYR A 103 19.49 -4.05 9.06
CA TYR A 103 19.33 -4.25 7.62
C TYR A 103 19.04 -2.93 6.91
N VAL A 104 19.92 -2.55 5.98
CA VAL A 104 19.84 -1.32 5.19
C VAL A 104 19.29 -1.65 3.81
N LEU A 105 18.26 -0.94 3.40
CA LEU A 105 17.68 -1.11 2.07
C LEU A 105 18.67 -0.65 0.99
N GLN A 106 18.90 -1.50 0.01
CA GLN A 106 19.79 -1.17 -1.11
C GLN A 106 19.00 -0.55 -2.25
N ARG A 107 19.39 0.66 -2.64
CA ARG A 107 18.84 1.32 -3.82
C ARG A 107 19.52 0.79 -5.07
N MET A 108 18.75 0.44 -6.08
CA MET A 108 19.26 0.24 -7.44
C MET A 108 19.52 1.61 -8.08
N ASP A 109 20.77 1.93 -8.36
CA ASP A 109 21.13 3.11 -9.17
C ASP A 109 20.74 2.85 -10.63
N THR A 110 20.18 3.87 -11.29
CA THR A 110 19.64 3.70 -12.64
C THR A 110 20.23 4.72 -13.61
N THR A 111 20.44 4.28 -14.86
CA THR A 111 20.85 5.14 -15.97
C THR A 111 20.18 4.68 -17.26
N GLU A 112 19.90 5.60 -18.18
CA GLU A 112 19.37 5.24 -19.50
C GLU A 112 20.44 4.57 -20.36
N ALA A 113 20.03 3.54 -21.11
CA ALA A 113 20.85 2.94 -22.14
C ALA A 113 21.18 3.95 -23.25
N LEU A 114 22.35 3.81 -23.88
CA LEU A 114 22.70 4.63 -25.06
C LEU A 114 21.69 4.49 -26.21
N ASN A 115 21.04 3.32 -26.31
CA ASN A 115 20.00 3.00 -27.28
C ASN A 115 18.60 2.97 -26.64
N PHE A 116 18.39 3.76 -25.57
CA PHE A 116 17.06 3.89 -24.96
C PHE A 116 16.01 4.18 -26.02
N SER A 117 14.84 3.54 -25.88
CA SER A 117 13.69 3.77 -26.76
C SER A 117 12.41 3.97 -25.97
N ARG A 118 11.47 4.72 -26.53
CA ARG A 118 10.09 4.69 -26.04
C ARG A 118 9.50 3.29 -26.31
N PHE A 119 8.52 2.90 -25.52
CA PHE A 119 7.75 1.70 -25.81
C PHE A 119 7.12 1.80 -27.19
N GLU A 120 7.40 0.82 -28.02
CA GLU A 120 6.92 0.71 -29.39
C GLU A 120 5.96 -0.47 -29.54
N GLY A 121 5.10 -0.42 -30.52
CA GLY A 121 4.15 -1.49 -30.82
C GLY A 121 2.80 -1.27 -30.15
N ASN A 122 2.03 -2.34 -29.98
CA ASN A 122 0.66 -2.27 -29.46
C ASN A 122 0.64 -2.39 -27.92
N ILE A 123 1.23 -1.42 -27.22
CA ILE A 123 1.22 -1.32 -25.77
C ILE A 123 -0.02 -0.51 -25.33
N SER A 124 -0.83 -1.09 -24.46
CA SER A 124 -2.04 -0.49 -23.91
C SER A 124 -1.75 0.49 -22.77
N SER A 125 -0.64 0.27 -22.06
CA SER A 125 -0.23 1.06 -20.90
C SER A 125 0.29 2.43 -21.30
N THR A 126 -0.08 3.45 -20.53
CA THR A 126 0.30 4.85 -20.77
C THR A 126 1.71 5.16 -20.28
N TYR A 127 2.03 4.70 -19.06
CA TYR A 127 3.33 4.89 -18.40
C TYR A 127 4.00 3.54 -18.21
N GLY A 128 5.33 3.54 -18.14
CA GLY A 128 6.06 2.33 -17.80
C GLY A 128 7.55 2.45 -18.03
N VAL A 129 8.28 1.47 -17.49
CA VAL A 129 9.73 1.34 -17.62
C VAL A 129 10.12 -0.13 -17.74
N PHE A 130 11.15 -0.39 -18.50
CA PHE A 130 11.79 -1.70 -18.64
C PHE A 130 13.28 -1.58 -18.35
N ILE A 131 13.76 -2.33 -17.36
CA ILE A 131 15.11 -2.17 -16.76
C ILE A 131 15.84 -3.51 -16.76
N ASP A 132 17.11 -3.51 -17.15
CA ASP A 132 18.11 -4.51 -16.79
C ASP A 132 18.42 -4.30 -15.29
N ALA A 133 17.87 -5.17 -14.44
CA ALA A 133 17.86 -4.97 -12.99
C ALA A 133 19.21 -5.27 -12.33
N ASP A 134 20.08 -6.08 -12.98
CA ASP A 134 21.42 -6.36 -12.47
C ASP A 134 22.35 -5.17 -12.62
N ASN A 135 22.16 -4.38 -13.68
CA ASN A 135 23.04 -3.26 -14.00
C ASN A 135 22.37 -1.89 -13.79
N GLY A 136 21.08 -1.85 -13.45
CA GLY A 136 20.31 -0.62 -13.31
C GLY A 136 20.13 0.14 -14.64
N ILE A 137 20.16 -0.55 -15.79
CA ILE A 137 20.09 0.09 -17.10
C ILE A 137 18.65 0.17 -17.60
N ILE A 138 18.13 1.37 -17.77
CA ILE A 138 16.80 1.62 -18.33
C ILE A 138 16.89 1.41 -19.84
N LEU A 139 16.32 0.30 -20.32
CA LEU A 139 16.34 -0.10 -21.72
C LEU A 139 15.26 0.60 -22.53
N ALA A 140 14.08 0.77 -21.94
CA ALA A 140 12.96 1.43 -22.58
C ALA A 140 11.96 1.99 -21.56
N GLY A 141 11.07 2.88 -22.00
CA GLY A 141 10.01 3.40 -21.13
C GLY A 141 9.15 4.49 -21.78
N ASN A 142 8.02 4.77 -21.15
CA ASN A 142 7.13 5.88 -21.49
C ASN A 142 6.88 6.70 -20.23
N ASP A 143 7.28 7.98 -20.27
CA ASP A 143 7.00 8.97 -19.22
C ASP A 143 7.16 8.41 -17.79
N TYR A 144 8.24 7.63 -17.59
CA TYR A 144 8.44 6.76 -16.42
C TYR A 144 8.78 7.54 -15.15
N ASN A 145 9.12 8.83 -15.24
CA ASN A 145 9.32 9.76 -14.13
C ASN A 145 8.07 10.58 -13.77
N GLU A 146 6.99 10.44 -14.56
CA GLU A 146 5.74 11.14 -14.26
C GLU A 146 5.06 10.57 -13.03
N ARG A 147 4.38 11.44 -12.27
CA ARG A 147 3.60 11.00 -11.10
C ARG A 147 2.42 10.15 -11.52
N ILE A 148 2.33 8.98 -10.90
CA ILE A 148 1.25 8.01 -11.10
C ILE A 148 0.58 7.66 -9.79
N VAL A 149 -0.62 7.09 -9.88
CA VAL A 149 -1.29 6.44 -8.75
C VAL A 149 -0.88 4.97 -8.73
N PRO A 150 -0.14 4.50 -7.71
CA PRO A 150 0.44 3.15 -7.70
C PRO A 150 -0.59 2.04 -7.49
N ALA A 151 -1.77 2.36 -6.96
CA ALA A 151 -2.76 1.37 -6.55
C ALA A 151 -2.12 0.29 -5.66
N SER A 152 -2.55 -0.97 -5.76
CA SER A 152 -2.01 -2.06 -4.93
C SER A 152 -0.54 -2.43 -5.19
N MET A 153 0.18 -1.76 -6.11
CA MET A 153 1.64 -1.88 -6.16
C MET A 153 2.30 -1.29 -4.91
N THR A 154 1.65 -0.38 -4.18
CA THR A 154 2.01 0.08 -2.83
C THR A 154 2.35 -1.06 -1.88
N LYS A 155 1.68 -2.22 -2.02
CA LYS A 155 1.86 -3.38 -1.14
C LYS A 155 3.26 -4.00 -1.23
N ILE A 156 4.04 -3.66 -2.26
CA ILE A 156 5.47 -3.99 -2.34
C ILE A 156 6.21 -3.36 -1.16
N MET A 157 5.99 -2.05 -0.94
CA MET A 157 6.59 -1.37 0.22
C MET A 157 6.00 -1.85 1.54
N THR A 158 4.70 -2.19 1.58
CA THR A 158 4.07 -2.74 2.79
C THR A 158 4.79 -4.00 3.27
N VAL A 159 5.07 -4.97 2.38
CA VAL A 159 5.78 -6.18 2.78
C VAL A 159 7.27 -5.94 3.02
N LEU A 160 7.91 -5.02 2.28
CA LEU A 160 9.32 -4.67 2.47
C LEU A 160 9.56 -4.05 3.85
N THR A 161 8.79 -3.02 4.19
CA THR A 161 8.86 -2.35 5.50
C THR A 161 8.53 -3.31 6.63
N ALA A 162 7.51 -4.17 6.45
CA ALA A 162 7.16 -5.15 7.47
C ALA A 162 8.29 -6.18 7.69
N ALA A 163 8.88 -6.73 6.63
CA ALA A 163 9.98 -7.68 6.73
C ALA A 163 11.21 -7.05 7.40
N LYS A 164 11.56 -5.81 7.03
CA LYS A 164 12.64 -5.05 7.65
C LYS A 164 12.39 -4.83 9.14
N ALA A 165 11.22 -4.32 9.50
CA ALA A 165 10.86 -4.03 10.89
C ALA A 165 10.83 -5.29 11.78
N LEU A 166 10.53 -6.46 11.21
CA LEU A 166 10.49 -7.74 11.90
C LEU A 166 11.82 -8.53 11.83
N GLY A 167 12.86 -7.96 11.23
CA GLY A 167 14.18 -8.60 11.11
C GLY A 167 14.17 -9.83 10.19
N ILE A 168 13.26 -9.92 9.21
CA ILE A 168 13.16 -11.03 8.25
C ILE A 168 13.98 -10.68 7.01
N THR A 169 15.30 -10.78 7.09
CA THR A 169 16.21 -10.18 6.10
C THR A 169 17.26 -11.16 5.54
N GLY A 170 17.40 -12.33 6.14
CA GLY A 170 18.45 -13.29 5.77
C GLY A 170 17.93 -14.54 5.06
N GLU A 171 18.85 -15.36 4.57
CA GLU A 171 18.57 -16.66 3.94
C GLU A 171 17.85 -17.65 4.87
N ASN A 172 18.09 -17.55 6.19
CA ASN A 172 17.48 -18.41 7.20
C ASN A 172 16.08 -17.92 7.66
N TRP A 173 15.40 -17.13 6.81
CA TRP A 173 14.11 -16.53 7.14
C TRP A 173 13.07 -17.56 7.62
N ALA A 174 13.09 -18.77 7.10
CA ALA A 174 12.14 -19.84 7.48
C ALA A 174 12.24 -20.26 8.97
N GLU A 175 13.37 -19.99 9.60
CA GLU A 175 13.61 -20.28 11.02
C GLU A 175 13.20 -19.10 11.93
N ASN A 176 12.84 -17.95 11.37
CA ASN A 176 12.45 -16.77 12.15
C ASN A 176 11.12 -17.02 12.85
N PRO A 177 11.10 -17.05 14.20
CA PRO A 177 9.91 -17.43 14.96
C PRO A 177 8.74 -16.45 14.78
N VAL A 178 9.02 -15.20 14.43
CA VAL A 178 7.99 -14.17 14.21
C VAL A 178 7.03 -14.54 13.10
N LEU A 179 7.44 -15.35 12.12
CA LEU A 179 6.59 -15.80 11.03
C LEU A 179 5.47 -16.75 11.47
N GLN A 180 5.68 -17.45 12.62
CA GLN A 180 4.70 -18.33 13.23
C GLN A 180 3.85 -17.62 14.31
N ASP A 181 4.22 -16.39 14.67
CA ASP A 181 3.38 -15.58 15.54
C ASP A 181 2.05 -15.25 14.85
N THR A 182 1.04 -14.87 15.63
CA THR A 182 -0.31 -14.65 15.08
C THR A 182 -0.82 -13.26 15.37
N PHE A 183 -1.57 -12.72 14.43
CA PHE A 183 -2.34 -11.49 14.58
C PHE A 183 -3.84 -11.79 14.53
N THR A 184 -4.59 -11.29 15.51
CA THR A 184 -6.05 -11.46 15.52
C THR A 184 -6.71 -10.38 14.64
N ILE A 185 -7.39 -10.81 13.59
CA ILE A 185 -8.11 -9.91 12.66
C ILE A 185 -9.23 -9.19 13.40
N THR A 186 -9.19 -7.86 13.36
CA THR A 186 -10.17 -7.02 14.04
C THR A 186 -11.35 -6.68 13.12
N ARG A 187 -12.46 -6.24 13.73
CA ARG A 187 -13.63 -5.77 12.97
C ARG A 187 -13.29 -4.56 12.10
N GLU A 188 -12.47 -3.65 12.62
CA GLU A 188 -12.05 -2.44 11.92
C GLU A 188 -11.36 -2.79 10.58
N ILE A 189 -10.50 -3.81 10.58
CA ILE A 189 -9.79 -4.29 9.39
C ILE A 189 -10.78 -4.84 8.36
N THR A 190 -11.71 -5.71 8.79
CA THR A 190 -12.68 -6.29 7.88
C THR A 190 -13.67 -5.26 7.35
N ASP A 191 -14.17 -4.37 8.21
CA ASP A 191 -15.11 -3.31 7.83
C ASP A 191 -14.42 -2.29 6.91
N TYR A 192 -13.16 -1.91 7.17
CA TYR A 192 -12.40 -1.00 6.32
C TYR A 192 -12.21 -1.56 4.92
N SER A 193 -11.67 -2.76 4.80
CA SER A 193 -11.39 -3.38 3.50
C SER A 193 -12.66 -3.62 2.70
N PHE A 194 -13.74 -3.94 3.38
CA PHE A 194 -15.04 -4.15 2.78
C PHE A 194 -15.69 -2.85 2.30
N VAL A 195 -15.71 -1.82 3.16
CA VAL A 195 -16.28 -0.49 2.87
C VAL A 195 -15.58 0.15 1.66
N HIS A 196 -14.28 -0.07 1.49
CA HIS A 196 -13.50 0.45 0.37
C HIS A 196 -13.51 -0.46 -0.86
N GLU A 197 -14.30 -1.53 -0.87
CA GLU A 197 -14.42 -2.50 -1.98
C GLU A 197 -13.04 -3.09 -2.39
N CYS A 198 -12.16 -3.31 -1.40
CA CYS A 198 -10.82 -3.82 -1.63
C CYS A 198 -10.83 -5.32 -1.96
N SER A 199 -9.78 -5.80 -2.63
CA SER A 199 -9.48 -7.24 -2.66
C SER A 199 -9.15 -7.73 -1.25
N ASN A 200 -9.63 -8.92 -0.88
CA ASN A 200 -9.44 -9.51 0.44
C ASN A 200 -9.01 -10.97 0.31
N VAL A 201 -8.29 -11.46 1.30
CA VAL A 201 -8.08 -12.90 1.54
C VAL A 201 -9.40 -13.54 1.96
N GLY A 202 -10.14 -12.86 2.82
CA GLY A 202 -11.39 -13.31 3.40
C GLY A 202 -11.25 -13.79 4.83
N PHE A 203 -10.23 -13.32 5.54
CA PHE A 203 -10.08 -13.57 6.98
C PHE A 203 -11.29 -13.05 7.75
N GLU A 204 -11.71 -13.79 8.78
CA GLU A 204 -12.87 -13.46 9.60
C GLU A 204 -12.48 -12.67 10.87
N VAL A 205 -13.45 -11.91 11.41
CA VAL A 205 -13.23 -11.18 12.69
C VAL A 205 -12.96 -12.15 13.82
N GLY A 206 -11.86 -11.93 14.56
CA GLY A 206 -11.43 -12.80 15.65
C GLY A 206 -10.54 -13.96 15.22
N GLU A 207 -10.26 -14.09 13.91
CA GLU A 207 -9.35 -15.09 13.40
C GLU A 207 -7.89 -14.76 13.77
N ALA A 208 -7.20 -15.73 14.37
CA ALA A 208 -5.75 -15.64 14.64
C ALA A 208 -5.00 -16.13 13.40
N VAL A 209 -4.46 -15.18 12.63
CA VAL A 209 -3.77 -15.46 11.37
C VAL A 209 -2.26 -15.44 11.60
N PRO A 210 -1.50 -16.48 11.21
CA PRO A 210 -0.05 -16.45 11.26
C PRO A 210 0.52 -15.29 10.44
N VAL A 211 1.58 -14.65 10.95
CA VAL A 211 2.23 -13.50 10.30
C VAL A 211 2.68 -13.84 8.88
N ILE A 212 3.20 -15.04 8.66
CA ILE A 212 3.57 -15.51 7.31
C ILE A 212 2.39 -15.45 6.34
N GLU A 213 1.18 -15.81 6.78
CA GLU A 213 -0.02 -15.79 5.92
C GLU A 213 -0.50 -14.35 5.64
N LEU A 214 -0.17 -13.39 6.51
CA LEU A 214 -0.42 -11.97 6.24
C LEU A 214 0.47 -11.47 5.09
N PHE A 215 1.74 -11.90 5.00
CA PHE A 215 2.62 -11.55 3.88
C PHE A 215 2.09 -12.12 2.55
N TYR A 216 1.83 -13.41 2.48
CA TYR A 216 1.29 -14.03 1.26
C TYR A 216 -0.09 -13.48 0.90
N GLY A 217 -0.97 -13.28 1.88
CA GLY A 217 -2.28 -12.67 1.69
C GLY A 217 -2.21 -11.24 1.15
N THR A 218 -1.20 -10.47 1.55
CA THR A 218 -0.96 -9.10 1.06
C THR A 218 -0.59 -9.09 -0.42
N ILE A 219 0.24 -10.02 -0.86
CA ILE A 219 0.79 -10.04 -2.23
C ILE A 219 -0.10 -10.81 -3.21
N MET A 220 -0.42 -12.07 -2.93
CA MET A 220 -1.00 -12.99 -3.92
C MET A 220 -2.41 -12.58 -4.36
N PRO A 221 -3.44 -12.52 -3.48
CA PRO A 221 -4.77 -12.02 -3.82
C PRO A 221 -4.85 -10.48 -3.72
N SER A 222 -3.75 -9.82 -3.34
CA SER A 222 -3.75 -8.38 -3.04
C SER A 222 -4.65 -7.99 -1.86
N GLY A 223 -4.74 -8.87 -0.82
CA GLY A 223 -5.64 -8.73 0.33
C GLY A 223 -5.39 -7.46 1.13
N ALA A 224 -6.42 -6.64 1.30
CA ALA A 224 -6.37 -5.46 2.14
C ALA A 224 -6.48 -5.81 3.62
N ASP A 225 -7.25 -6.85 3.95
CA ASP A 225 -7.36 -7.42 5.29
C ASP A 225 -5.99 -7.93 5.79
N ALA A 226 -5.25 -8.63 4.95
CA ALA A 226 -3.91 -9.09 5.25
C ALA A 226 -2.92 -7.92 5.41
N ALA A 227 -2.94 -6.94 4.49
CA ALA A 227 -2.03 -5.79 4.53
C ALA A 227 -2.27 -4.90 5.76
N LEU A 228 -3.53 -4.64 6.12
CA LEU A 228 -3.89 -3.91 7.33
C LEU A 228 -3.53 -4.70 8.59
N GLY A 229 -3.76 -6.02 8.58
CA GLY A 229 -3.35 -6.91 9.67
C GLY A 229 -1.84 -6.85 9.89
N LEU A 230 -1.05 -6.93 8.81
CA LEU A 230 0.40 -6.83 8.85
C LEU A 230 0.87 -5.47 9.37
N ALA A 231 0.29 -4.37 8.90
CA ALA A 231 0.59 -3.02 9.36
C ALA A 231 0.29 -2.83 10.85
N CYS A 232 -0.87 -3.32 11.31
CA CYS A 232 -1.25 -3.27 12.73
C CYS A 232 -0.36 -4.18 13.60
N TYR A 233 0.03 -5.35 13.11
CA TYR A 233 0.95 -6.24 13.82
C TYR A 233 2.31 -5.58 14.04
N VAL A 234 2.87 -4.93 13.01
CA VAL A 234 4.19 -4.29 13.06
C VAL A 234 4.21 -3.02 13.90
N ALA A 235 3.22 -2.14 13.71
CA ALA A 235 3.27 -0.77 14.24
C ALA A 235 2.06 -0.38 15.11
N GLY A 236 1.13 -1.30 15.36
CA GLY A 236 -0.07 -1.06 16.16
C GLY A 236 -1.19 -0.34 15.41
N SER A 237 -0.89 0.42 14.35
CA SER A 237 -1.89 1.07 13.49
C SER A 237 -1.37 1.27 12.06
N GLN A 238 -2.29 1.52 11.11
CA GLN A 238 -1.90 1.86 9.75
C GLN A 238 -1.12 3.18 9.70
N GLU A 239 -1.52 4.18 10.48
CA GLU A 239 -0.91 5.50 10.50
C GLU A 239 0.56 5.40 10.94
N ALA A 240 0.84 4.73 12.06
CA ALA A 240 2.20 4.52 12.55
C ALA A 240 3.04 3.69 11.55
N PHE A 241 2.42 2.71 10.90
CA PHE A 241 3.09 1.91 9.88
C PHE A 241 3.46 2.74 8.65
N MET A 242 2.62 3.71 8.24
CA MET A 242 2.93 4.58 7.11
C MET A 242 4.09 5.54 7.39
N GLU A 243 4.36 5.87 8.63
CA GLU A 243 5.58 6.60 9.01
C GLU A 243 6.84 5.77 8.68
N LEU A 244 6.83 4.46 9.03
CA LEU A 244 7.93 3.55 8.69
C LEU A 244 8.07 3.38 7.17
N VAL A 245 6.96 3.22 6.44
CA VAL A 245 7.00 3.10 4.97
C VAL A 245 7.63 4.34 4.32
N ASN A 246 7.26 5.54 4.77
CA ASN A 246 7.83 6.78 4.20
C ASN A 246 9.28 7.02 4.64
N GLN A 247 9.71 6.49 5.80
CA GLN A 247 11.13 6.44 6.18
C GLN A 247 11.92 5.50 5.25
N ASP A 248 11.39 4.33 4.93
CA ASP A 248 12.01 3.38 4.00
C ASP A 248 12.07 3.93 2.56
N LEU A 249 11.03 4.66 2.13
CA LEU A 249 11.08 5.40 0.86
C LEU A 249 12.21 6.45 0.86
N ALA A 250 12.43 7.14 1.98
CA ALA A 250 13.53 8.09 2.11
C ALA A 250 14.90 7.39 2.12
N GLU A 251 15.02 6.23 2.76
CA GLU A 251 16.24 5.42 2.75
C GLU A 251 16.59 4.94 1.34
N LEU A 252 15.58 4.54 0.56
CA LEU A 252 15.73 4.24 -0.87
C LEU A 252 15.96 5.48 -1.74
N GLY A 253 15.96 6.70 -1.16
CA GLY A 253 16.12 7.95 -1.89
C GLY A 253 14.94 8.32 -2.79
N LEU A 254 13.73 7.84 -2.47
CA LEU A 254 12.52 8.01 -3.28
C LEU A 254 11.55 9.08 -2.76
N SER A 255 11.83 9.71 -1.62
CA SER A 255 10.92 10.67 -0.95
C SER A 255 10.55 11.90 -1.76
N GLN A 256 11.30 12.23 -2.83
CA GLN A 256 10.98 13.36 -3.70
C GLN A 256 9.95 13.02 -4.78
N SER A 257 9.84 11.75 -5.15
CA SER A 257 9.03 11.24 -6.27
C SER A 257 7.93 10.29 -5.83
N SER A 258 8.00 9.76 -4.60
CA SER A 258 7.01 8.86 -4.01
C SER A 258 6.62 9.28 -2.61
N HIS A 259 5.33 9.12 -2.29
CA HIS A 259 4.79 9.30 -0.95
C HIS A 259 3.53 8.43 -0.79
N PHE A 260 3.45 7.67 0.30
CA PHE A 260 2.34 6.77 0.56
C PHE A 260 1.57 7.16 1.81
N THR A 261 0.24 7.18 1.72
CA THR A 261 -0.68 7.58 2.79
C THR A 261 -1.43 6.40 3.40
N ASN A 262 -1.44 5.25 2.73
CA ASN A 262 -2.05 4.01 3.22
C ASN A 262 -1.30 2.78 2.70
N CYS A 263 -1.35 1.68 3.45
CA CYS A 263 -0.60 0.45 3.15
C CYS A 263 -1.24 -0.45 2.07
N ILE A 264 -2.41 -0.10 1.57
CA ILE A 264 -3.17 -0.94 0.62
C ILE A 264 -3.25 -0.38 -0.79
N GLY A 265 -2.87 0.89 -0.99
CA GLY A 265 -2.85 1.56 -2.29
C GLY A 265 -4.22 2.11 -2.73
N LEU A 266 -5.07 2.52 -1.80
CA LEU A 266 -6.25 3.32 -2.12
C LEU A 266 -5.85 4.68 -2.64
N TYR A 267 -6.65 5.20 -3.58
CA TYR A 267 -6.43 6.53 -4.10
C TYR A 267 -6.66 7.61 -3.05
N GLU A 268 -5.63 8.38 -2.81
CA GLU A 268 -5.65 9.65 -2.11
C GLU A 268 -4.79 10.64 -2.88
N LYS A 269 -5.07 11.94 -2.73
CA LYS A 269 -4.37 12.99 -3.52
C LYS A 269 -2.86 12.95 -3.32
N ASP A 270 -2.43 12.67 -2.10
CA ASP A 270 -1.03 12.67 -1.69
C ASP A 270 -0.42 11.25 -1.68
N HIS A 271 -1.11 10.26 -2.28
CA HIS A 271 -0.64 8.89 -2.48
C HIS A 271 -0.18 8.71 -3.92
N TYR A 272 1.12 8.81 -4.16
CA TYR A 272 1.69 8.80 -5.51
C TYR A 272 3.08 8.14 -5.56
N SER A 273 3.50 7.78 -6.77
CA SER A 273 4.83 7.26 -7.10
C SER A 273 5.19 7.59 -8.56
N THR A 274 6.24 6.98 -9.08
CA THR A 274 6.59 6.93 -10.51
C THR A 274 6.80 5.49 -10.96
N SER A 275 6.80 5.23 -12.28
CA SER A 275 7.11 3.87 -12.78
C SER A 275 8.53 3.46 -12.40
N LEU A 276 9.47 4.40 -12.42
CA LEU A 276 10.86 4.13 -12.04
C LEU A 276 11.00 3.78 -10.56
N ASP A 277 10.34 4.54 -9.69
CA ASP A 277 10.39 4.27 -8.25
C ASP A 277 9.78 2.90 -7.91
N ILE A 278 8.67 2.52 -8.56
CA ILE A 278 8.08 1.18 -8.40
C ILE A 278 9.07 0.09 -8.84
N ALA A 279 9.87 0.31 -9.90
CA ALA A 279 10.89 -0.64 -10.30
C ALA A 279 12.02 -0.76 -9.26
N ILE A 280 12.46 0.36 -8.67
CA ILE A 280 13.45 0.38 -7.59
C ILE A 280 12.92 -0.35 -6.35
N MET A 281 11.67 -0.11 -5.95
CA MET A 281 11.00 -0.84 -4.86
C MET A 281 10.91 -2.33 -5.16
N MET A 282 10.60 -2.72 -6.40
CA MET A 282 10.52 -4.12 -6.82
C MET A 282 11.88 -4.81 -6.69
N LYS A 283 12.98 -4.16 -7.09
CA LYS A 283 14.32 -4.70 -6.92
C LYS A 283 14.63 -4.91 -5.43
N ALA A 284 14.40 -3.91 -4.59
CA ALA A 284 14.65 -4.02 -3.15
C ALA A 284 13.84 -5.15 -2.47
N VAL A 285 12.60 -5.37 -2.88
CA VAL A 285 11.77 -6.47 -2.40
C VAL A 285 12.31 -7.82 -2.87
N MET A 286 12.71 -7.94 -4.14
CA MET A 286 13.19 -9.19 -4.71
C MET A 286 14.60 -9.57 -4.24
N ASP A 287 15.36 -8.62 -3.70
CA ASP A 287 16.67 -8.86 -3.07
C ASP A 287 16.54 -9.44 -1.64
N ASN A 288 15.37 -9.38 -1.03
CA ASN A 288 15.08 -10.05 0.22
C ASN A 288 14.63 -11.50 -0.05
N PRO A 289 15.34 -12.53 0.44
CA PRO A 289 15.05 -13.93 0.13
C PRO A 289 13.64 -14.38 0.52
N PHE A 290 13.13 -13.92 1.66
CA PHE A 290 11.76 -14.22 2.09
C PHE A 290 10.72 -13.57 1.18
N LEU A 291 10.89 -12.29 0.86
CA LEU A 291 9.92 -11.58 0.04
C LEU A 291 9.98 -12.06 -1.42
N ARG A 292 11.15 -12.48 -1.89
CA ARG A 292 11.30 -13.17 -3.18
C ARG A 292 10.41 -14.41 -3.22
N ASP A 293 10.44 -15.26 -2.17
CA ASP A 293 9.56 -16.43 -2.07
C ASP A 293 8.07 -16.02 -2.08
N VAL A 294 7.69 -14.99 -1.32
CA VAL A 294 6.30 -14.48 -1.26
C VAL A 294 5.82 -13.97 -2.63
N LEU A 295 6.65 -13.20 -3.36
CA LEU A 295 6.26 -12.63 -4.66
C LEU A 295 6.28 -13.67 -5.79
N SER A 296 7.08 -14.74 -5.63
CA SER A 296 7.21 -15.83 -6.61
C SER A 296 6.16 -16.93 -6.47
N ALA A 297 5.41 -16.95 -5.37
CA ALA A 297 4.40 -17.96 -5.14
C ALA A 297 3.23 -17.83 -6.14
N HIS A 298 2.96 -18.91 -6.90
CA HIS A 298 1.81 -18.98 -7.84
C HIS A 298 0.50 -19.29 -7.12
N VAL A 299 0.54 -20.31 -6.25
CA VAL A 299 -0.59 -20.78 -5.44
C VAL A 299 -0.08 -21.12 -4.04
N ARG A 300 -0.84 -20.77 -3.02
CA ARG A 300 -0.60 -21.15 -1.63
C ARG A 300 -1.91 -21.58 -0.99
N GLU A 301 -1.86 -22.65 -0.23
CA GLU A 301 -3.00 -23.17 0.52
C GLU A 301 -2.84 -22.88 2.01
N ILE A 302 -3.78 -22.14 2.58
CA ILE A 302 -3.91 -22.01 4.03
C ILE A 302 -4.79 -23.18 4.49
N PRO A 303 -4.33 -23.98 5.44
CA PRO A 303 -5.04 -25.18 5.90
C PRO A 303 -6.45 -24.90 6.41
N ALA A 304 -7.30 -25.92 6.38
CA ALA A 304 -8.63 -25.86 6.95
C ALA A 304 -8.60 -25.51 8.44
N SER A 305 -9.53 -24.64 8.86
CA SER A 305 -9.76 -24.23 10.24
C SER A 305 -11.25 -24.28 10.58
N GLU A 306 -11.64 -23.99 11.82
CA GLU A 306 -13.04 -23.88 12.21
C GLU A 306 -13.77 -22.78 11.41
N LEU A 307 -13.10 -21.67 11.10
CA LEU A 307 -13.65 -20.55 10.34
C LEU A 307 -13.62 -20.79 8.83
N HIS A 308 -12.67 -21.58 8.35
CA HIS A 308 -12.51 -21.94 6.93
C HIS A 308 -12.43 -23.45 6.77
N PRO A 309 -13.56 -24.19 6.82
CA PRO A 309 -13.56 -25.66 6.78
C PRO A 309 -12.93 -26.28 5.53
N ASN A 310 -12.84 -25.53 4.44
CA ASN A 310 -12.21 -25.97 3.17
C ASN A 310 -10.81 -25.36 2.97
N GLY A 311 -10.27 -24.68 3.98
CA GLY A 311 -9.04 -23.87 3.82
C GLY A 311 -9.25 -22.65 2.92
N ILE A 312 -8.16 -21.91 2.67
CA ILE A 312 -8.17 -20.78 1.75
C ILE A 312 -7.09 -21.01 0.69
N ILE A 313 -7.44 -20.85 -0.58
CA ILE A 313 -6.49 -20.93 -1.69
C ILE A 313 -6.14 -19.52 -2.14
N LEU A 314 -4.89 -19.11 -1.94
CA LEU A 314 -4.34 -17.87 -2.45
C LEU A 314 -3.79 -18.09 -3.86
N SER A 315 -4.00 -17.14 -4.76
CA SER A 315 -3.47 -17.18 -6.12
C SER A 315 -2.83 -15.84 -6.47
N ASN A 316 -1.63 -15.89 -7.03
CA ASN A 316 -0.98 -14.69 -7.54
C ASN A 316 -1.71 -14.21 -8.80
N LEU A 317 -2.25 -13.00 -8.72
CA LEU A 317 -3.12 -12.45 -9.78
C LEU A 317 -2.40 -12.18 -11.11
N PHE A 318 -1.08 -12.08 -11.11
CA PHE A 318 -0.27 -11.88 -12.30
C PHE A 318 0.34 -13.20 -12.80
N LEU A 319 1.11 -13.88 -11.95
CA LEU A 319 1.86 -15.07 -12.35
C LEU A 319 0.95 -16.14 -12.96
N ARG A 320 -0.23 -16.38 -12.35
CA ARG A 320 -1.23 -17.32 -12.89
C ARG A 320 -1.83 -16.94 -14.24
N ARG A 321 -1.55 -15.77 -14.78
CA ARG A 321 -2.03 -15.33 -16.10
C ARG A 321 -0.93 -15.25 -17.14
N ILE A 322 0.33 -15.21 -16.72
CA ILE A 322 1.49 -15.13 -17.62
C ILE A 322 2.26 -16.45 -17.72
N GLU A 323 2.10 -17.37 -16.77
CA GLU A 323 2.87 -18.63 -16.67
C GLU A 323 2.86 -19.50 -17.93
N ASP A 324 1.78 -19.46 -18.73
CA ASP A 324 1.65 -20.20 -19.99
C ASP A 324 1.98 -19.35 -21.22
N ARG A 325 2.55 -18.15 -21.03
CA ARG A 325 2.89 -17.22 -22.11
C ARG A 325 4.37 -17.32 -22.44
N ASP A 326 4.69 -17.17 -23.72
CA ASP A 326 6.08 -17.01 -24.15
C ASP A 326 6.58 -15.60 -23.79
N THR A 327 7.59 -15.53 -22.95
CA THR A 327 8.21 -14.29 -22.46
C THR A 327 9.72 -14.26 -22.73
N HIS A 328 10.27 -15.23 -23.50
CA HIS A 328 11.72 -15.45 -23.71
C HIS A 328 12.51 -15.66 -22.40
N GLY A 329 11.85 -15.69 -21.26
CA GLY A 329 12.40 -15.92 -19.93
C GLY A 329 11.30 -16.34 -18.97
N GLU A 330 11.62 -16.48 -17.70
CA GLU A 330 10.68 -16.83 -16.61
C GLU A 330 10.31 -15.60 -15.79
N VAL A 331 9.01 -15.32 -15.66
CA VAL A 331 8.52 -14.24 -14.76
C VAL A 331 8.42 -14.79 -13.36
N ILE A 332 9.36 -14.42 -12.50
CA ILE A 332 9.56 -15.02 -11.19
C ILE A 332 8.86 -14.26 -10.05
N GLY A 333 8.45 -13.02 -10.24
CA GLY A 333 7.77 -12.26 -9.19
C GLY A 333 6.94 -11.14 -9.76
N ALA A 334 5.80 -10.85 -9.13
CA ALA A 334 4.94 -9.80 -9.64
C ALA A 334 3.94 -9.24 -8.61
N LYS A 335 3.47 -8.00 -8.88
CA LYS A 335 2.36 -7.36 -8.16
C LYS A 335 1.48 -6.57 -9.11
N THR A 336 0.16 -6.82 -9.04
CA THR A 336 -0.86 -6.05 -9.78
C THR A 336 -1.45 -4.93 -8.95
N GLY A 337 -1.99 -3.91 -9.63
CA GLY A 337 -2.77 -2.85 -9.03
C GLY A 337 -3.93 -2.41 -9.91
N PHE A 338 -4.99 -1.92 -9.27
CA PHE A 338 -6.12 -1.30 -9.94
C PHE A 338 -6.84 -0.32 -9.01
N VAL A 339 -6.99 0.90 -9.46
CA VAL A 339 -8.00 1.86 -9.03
C VAL A 339 -8.48 2.62 -10.29
N ASN A 340 -9.62 3.29 -10.21
CA ASN A 340 -10.17 4.00 -11.38
C ASN A 340 -9.18 5.03 -11.96
N GLN A 341 -8.37 5.66 -11.12
CA GLN A 341 -7.40 6.70 -11.50
C GLN A 341 -6.16 6.13 -12.21
N SER A 342 -5.66 4.99 -11.78
CA SER A 342 -4.50 4.32 -12.40
C SER A 342 -4.88 3.34 -13.52
N ARG A 343 -6.12 2.94 -13.62
CA ARG A 343 -6.54 1.76 -14.41
C ARG A 343 -5.77 0.50 -13.98
N ASN A 344 -5.52 -0.43 -14.90
CA ASN A 344 -4.73 -1.61 -14.57
C ASN A 344 -3.24 -1.28 -14.64
N CYS A 345 -2.52 -1.68 -13.61
CA CYS A 345 -1.09 -1.52 -13.51
C CYS A 345 -0.45 -2.77 -12.93
N CYS A 346 0.79 -3.01 -13.25
CA CYS A 346 1.57 -4.04 -12.61
C CYS A 346 3.07 -3.79 -12.71
N VAL A 347 3.80 -4.47 -11.83
CA VAL A 347 5.24 -4.63 -11.86
C VAL A 347 5.55 -6.12 -11.82
N SER A 348 6.54 -6.55 -12.60
CA SER A 348 7.07 -7.91 -12.56
C SER A 348 8.57 -7.91 -12.75
N LEU A 349 9.21 -8.96 -12.21
CA LEU A 349 10.60 -9.29 -12.45
C LEU A 349 10.67 -10.63 -13.20
N ALA A 350 11.49 -10.69 -14.23
CA ALA A 350 11.75 -11.90 -14.97
C ALA A 350 13.26 -12.19 -15.06
N GLU A 351 13.61 -13.44 -15.15
CA GLU A 351 14.95 -13.92 -15.47
C GLU A 351 15.03 -14.39 -16.91
N ASP A 352 16.11 -14.04 -17.61
CA ASP A 352 16.43 -14.67 -18.90
C ASP A 352 17.05 -16.06 -18.70
N LYS A 353 17.30 -16.77 -19.79
CA LYS A 353 17.92 -18.11 -19.77
C LYS A 353 19.32 -18.18 -19.16
N ASN A 354 19.96 -17.03 -18.89
CA ASN A 354 21.28 -16.93 -18.27
C ASN A 354 21.17 -16.52 -16.78
N GLY A 355 19.96 -16.38 -16.25
CA GLY A 355 19.70 -15.93 -14.88
C GLY A 355 19.83 -14.42 -14.69
N LYS A 356 19.84 -13.63 -15.77
CA LYS A 356 19.88 -12.17 -15.70
C LYS A 356 18.49 -11.61 -15.46
N GLU A 357 18.39 -10.66 -14.52
CA GLU A 357 17.13 -10.10 -14.06
C GLU A 357 16.70 -8.85 -14.84
N TYR A 358 15.41 -8.78 -15.11
CA TYR A 358 14.77 -7.65 -15.76
C TYR A 358 13.48 -7.27 -15.03
N ILE A 359 13.26 -5.97 -14.85
CA ILE A 359 12.03 -5.45 -14.24
C ILE A 359 11.21 -4.70 -15.29
N CYS A 360 9.93 -5.04 -15.34
CA CYS A 360 8.93 -4.37 -16.17
C CYS A 360 7.86 -3.74 -15.30
N VAL A 361 7.59 -2.45 -15.49
CA VAL A 361 6.49 -1.72 -14.84
C VAL A 361 5.60 -1.12 -15.92
N THR A 362 4.28 -1.32 -15.81
CA THR A 362 3.29 -0.72 -16.72
C THR A 362 2.10 -0.17 -15.94
N ILE A 363 1.61 1.01 -16.35
CA ILE A 363 0.50 1.71 -15.71
C ILE A 363 -0.45 2.26 -16.77
N GLY A 364 -1.75 2.18 -16.50
CA GLY A 364 -2.77 2.80 -17.34
C GLY A 364 -3.38 1.86 -18.38
N ALA A 365 -3.12 0.56 -18.33
CA ALA A 365 -3.71 -0.40 -19.26
C ALA A 365 -5.24 -0.44 -19.17
N GLU A 366 -5.91 -0.55 -20.31
CA GLU A 366 -7.38 -0.53 -20.41
C GLU A 366 -8.05 -1.77 -19.79
N GLY A 367 -7.31 -2.84 -19.53
CA GLY A 367 -7.84 -4.07 -18.94
C GLY A 367 -6.76 -4.94 -18.32
N LYS A 368 -7.17 -5.79 -17.37
CA LYS A 368 -6.25 -6.70 -16.67
C LYS A 368 -5.48 -7.65 -17.58
N TRP A 369 -6.06 -8.08 -18.70
CA TRP A 369 -5.39 -8.91 -19.69
C TRP A 369 -4.47 -8.09 -20.57
N LYS A 370 -4.82 -6.84 -20.89
CA LYS A 370 -3.95 -5.92 -21.63
C LYS A 370 -2.67 -5.62 -20.87
N CYS A 371 -2.76 -5.46 -19.54
CA CYS A 371 -1.58 -5.32 -18.70
C CYS A 371 -0.63 -6.54 -18.79
N ILE A 372 -1.19 -7.76 -18.83
CA ILE A 372 -0.40 -9.00 -19.02
C ILE A 372 0.21 -9.07 -20.43
N ASP A 373 -0.58 -8.75 -21.46
CA ASP A 373 -0.14 -8.74 -22.86
C ASP A 373 1.00 -7.72 -23.07
N ASP A 374 0.94 -6.55 -22.43
CA ASP A 374 1.99 -5.52 -22.47
C ASP A 374 3.31 -6.07 -21.90
N HIS A 375 3.26 -6.73 -20.71
CA HIS A 375 4.46 -7.34 -20.12
C HIS A 375 5.03 -8.47 -20.98
N MET A 376 4.19 -9.39 -21.48
CA MET A 376 4.60 -10.43 -22.39
C MET A 376 5.34 -9.85 -23.61
N TYR A 377 4.75 -8.84 -24.25
CA TYR A 377 5.33 -8.19 -25.43
C TYR A 377 6.68 -7.52 -25.12
N LEU A 378 6.78 -6.82 -23.97
CA LEU A 378 8.02 -6.14 -23.57
C LEU A 378 9.11 -7.15 -23.24
N TYR A 379 8.80 -8.26 -22.58
CA TYR A 379 9.75 -9.34 -22.34
C TYR A 379 10.22 -9.98 -23.66
N GLN A 380 9.32 -10.34 -24.58
CA GLN A 380 9.69 -10.86 -25.90
C GLN A 380 10.59 -9.89 -26.67
N LYS A 381 10.40 -8.59 -26.50
CA LYS A 381 11.18 -7.58 -27.23
C LYS A 381 12.57 -7.34 -26.65
N TYR A 382 12.72 -7.39 -25.33
CA TYR A 382 13.94 -6.95 -24.66
C TYR A 382 14.75 -8.07 -24.00
N LEU A 383 14.18 -9.24 -23.72
CA LEU A 383 14.94 -10.39 -23.27
C LEU A 383 15.61 -11.07 -24.47
N PRO A 384 16.83 -11.60 -24.27
CA PRO A 384 17.51 -12.43 -25.31
C PRO A 384 16.71 -13.69 -25.61
N GLU A 385 16.66 -14.08 -26.92
CA GLU A 385 16.08 -15.36 -27.37
C GLU A 385 16.85 -16.59 -26.85
#